data_6707e17278d17f30811320aac9844775
#
_entry.id   6707e17278d17f30811320aac9844775
#
_cell.length_a   1.000
_cell.length_b   1.000
_cell.length_c   1.000
_cell.angle_alpha   90.00
_cell.angle_beta   90.00
_cell.angle_gamma   90.00
#
_symmetry.space_group_name_H-M   'P 1'
#
loop_
_entity.id
_entity.type
_entity.pdbx_description
1 polymer ?
#
loop_
_entity_poly.entity_id
_entity_poly.type
_entity_poly.pdbx_seq_one_letter_code
_entity_poly.pdbx_strand_id
1 'polypeptide(L)'
;GGGGGDRRSDMRLDIPRVIAGEDTRTTLMVRHIPNKYTQRMLLSVIEQNHSGQFDLLYLPIDFKNRCNVGYAFVNMISFHHVPAFYREFHRRKWERFNSDKVCEINYGRIQGKRALIAHFSNSSLANEDESMQPVVFASDGSGTRERWHSPGGGRRGF
;
A
#
# COMPACT_ATOMS: atom_id res chain seq x y z
N GLY A 1 8.36 10.35 -28.75
CA GLY A 1 8.90 10.71 -28.21
C GLY A 1 8.14 11.56 -27.31
N GLY A 2 8.20 12.62 -27.43
CA GLY A 2 7.43 13.42 -26.64
C GLY A 2 7.03 12.91 -25.33
N GLY A 3 7.66 11.98 -24.87
CA GLY A 3 7.24 11.39 -23.65
C GLY A 3 7.12 12.36 -22.52
N GLY A 4 7.58 13.53 -22.71
CA GLY A 4 7.53 14.50 -21.63
C GLY A 4 6.14 14.79 -21.11
N GLY A 5 5.12 14.60 -21.91
CA GLY A 5 3.78 14.89 -21.46
C GLY A 5 3.13 13.79 -20.67
N ASP A 6 3.76 12.68 -20.55
CA ASP A 6 3.10 11.51 -20.02
C ASP A 6 3.41 11.15 -18.58
N ARG A 7 3.76 12.14 -17.80
CA ARG A 7 4.04 11.85 -16.41
C ARG A 7 2.90 11.21 -15.68
N ARG A 8 1.66 11.62 -16.00
CA ARG A 8 0.53 11.04 -15.33
C ARG A 8 0.34 9.60 -15.67
N SER A 9 0.58 9.26 -16.93
CA SER A 9 0.43 7.86 -17.31
C SER A 9 1.50 7.01 -16.69
N ASP A 10 2.59 7.61 -16.20
CA ASP A 10 3.61 6.85 -15.52
C ASP A 10 3.12 6.23 -14.23
N MET A 11 2.01 6.69 -13.69
CA MET A 11 1.45 6.07 -12.49
C MET A 11 0.64 4.83 -12.79
N ARG A 12 0.35 4.58 -14.04
CA ARG A 12 -0.38 3.38 -14.42
C ARG A 12 0.58 2.22 -14.55
N LEU A 13 0.08 1.04 -14.20
CA LEU A 13 0.87 -0.16 -14.34
C LEU A 13 0.78 -0.65 -15.79
N ASP A 14 1.93 -0.97 -16.33
CA ASP A 14 2.03 -1.60 -17.62
C ASP A 14 2.61 -2.99 -17.35
N ILE A 15 1.73 -3.96 -17.25
CA ILE A 15 2.14 -5.30 -16.81
C ILE A 15 3.22 -5.92 -17.71
N PRO A 16 3.12 -5.84 -19.03
CA PRO A 16 4.23 -6.36 -19.86
C PRO A 16 5.59 -5.74 -19.50
N ARG A 17 5.62 -4.46 -19.20
CA ARG A 17 6.88 -3.83 -18.83
C ARG A 17 7.39 -4.32 -17.49
N VAL A 18 6.46 -4.56 -16.56
CA VAL A 18 6.85 -5.10 -15.26
C VAL A 18 7.45 -6.49 -15.43
N ILE A 19 6.77 -7.32 -16.22
CA ILE A 19 7.25 -8.69 -16.46
C ILE A 19 8.60 -8.68 -17.13
N ALA A 20 8.84 -7.72 -18.02
CA ALA A 20 10.11 -7.61 -18.71
C ALA A 20 11.23 -7.05 -17.83
N GLY A 21 10.88 -6.59 -16.62
CA GLY A 21 11.88 -6.02 -15.74
C GLY A 21 12.21 -4.57 -16.07
N GLU A 22 11.41 -3.95 -16.92
CA GLU A 22 11.66 -2.55 -17.29
C GLU A 22 11.09 -1.59 -16.26
N ASP A 23 10.04 -1.98 -15.57
CA ASP A 23 9.46 -1.16 -14.51
C ASP A 23 9.55 -1.95 -13.22
N THR A 24 10.39 -1.50 -12.32
CA THR A 24 10.67 -2.23 -11.09
C THR A 24 10.08 -1.57 -9.85
N ARG A 25 9.16 -0.63 -10.04
CA ARG A 25 8.51 0.01 -8.91
C ARG A 25 7.70 -1.00 -8.12
N THR A 26 7.68 -0.83 -6.81
CA THR A 26 7.04 -1.80 -5.95
C THR A 26 5.91 -1.23 -5.10
N THR A 27 5.81 0.08 -4.99
CA THR A 27 4.78 0.67 -4.14
C THR A 27 3.53 0.95 -4.96
N LEU A 28 2.44 0.35 -4.53
CA LEU A 28 1.17 0.46 -5.23
C LEU A 28 0.17 1.22 -4.38
N MET A 29 -0.74 1.90 -5.06
CA MET A 29 -1.83 2.59 -4.41
C MET A 29 -3.12 1.87 -4.79
N VAL A 30 -3.80 1.34 -3.78
CA VAL A 30 -5.07 0.64 -3.97
C VAL A 30 -6.17 1.67 -3.74
N ARG A 31 -7.00 1.90 -4.74
CA ARG A 31 -7.97 2.98 -4.71
C ARG A 31 -9.41 2.48 -4.72
N HIS A 32 -10.30 3.39 -4.37
CA HIS A 32 -11.74 3.14 -4.37
C HIS A 32 -12.13 2.08 -3.35
N ILE A 33 -11.54 2.19 -2.17
CA ILE A 33 -11.83 1.25 -1.09
C ILE A 33 -13.12 1.69 -0.40
N PRO A 34 -14.06 0.74 -0.13
CA PRO A 34 -15.29 1.11 0.56
C PRO A 34 -15.00 1.73 1.92
N ASN A 35 -15.79 2.73 2.29
CA ASN A 35 -15.56 3.50 3.50
C ASN A 35 -15.50 2.68 4.76
N LYS A 36 -16.20 1.58 4.79
CA LYS A 36 -16.28 0.76 6.00
C LYS A 36 -15.15 -0.22 6.17
N TYR A 37 -14.28 -0.34 5.19
CA TYR A 37 -13.12 -1.21 5.34
C TYR A 37 -12.19 -0.65 6.39
N THR A 38 -11.70 -1.54 7.25
CA THR A 38 -10.63 -1.18 8.18
C THR A 38 -9.32 -1.70 7.61
N GLN A 39 -8.22 -1.20 8.17
CA GLN A 39 -6.92 -1.68 7.73
C GLN A 39 -6.78 -3.18 7.98
N ARG A 40 -7.32 -3.67 9.08
CA ARG A 40 -7.29 -5.08 9.38
C ARG A 40 -8.05 -5.90 8.33
N MET A 41 -9.21 -5.42 7.92
CA MET A 41 -9.98 -6.10 6.88
C MET A 41 -9.22 -6.15 5.57
N LEU A 42 -8.63 -5.02 5.19
CA LEU A 42 -7.88 -4.97 3.95
C LEU A 42 -6.66 -5.88 4.03
N LEU A 43 -5.98 -5.87 5.17
CA LEU A 43 -4.84 -6.74 5.36
C LEU A 43 -5.23 -8.20 5.18
N SER A 44 -6.35 -8.59 5.76
CA SER A 44 -6.82 -9.95 5.66
C SER A 44 -7.10 -10.35 4.21
N VAL A 45 -7.73 -9.45 3.46
CA VAL A 45 -8.04 -9.72 2.06
C VAL A 45 -6.75 -9.92 1.25
N ILE A 46 -5.77 -9.07 1.49
CA ILE A 46 -4.52 -9.17 0.74
C ILE A 46 -3.73 -10.40 1.15
N GLU A 47 -3.73 -10.73 2.43
CA GLU A 47 -2.96 -11.86 2.90
C GLU A 47 -3.48 -13.21 2.42
N GLN A 48 -4.71 -13.26 1.97
CA GLN A 48 -5.24 -14.52 1.47
C GLN A 48 -4.36 -15.12 0.37
N ASN A 49 -3.83 -14.29 -0.50
CA ASN A 49 -3.04 -14.79 -1.63
C ASN A 49 -1.66 -14.16 -1.73
N HIS A 50 -1.36 -13.20 -0.90
CA HIS A 50 -0.10 -12.44 -1.03
C HIS A 50 0.67 -12.34 0.27
N SER A 51 0.40 -13.24 1.19
CA SER A 51 1.12 -13.24 2.46
C SER A 51 2.61 -13.40 2.21
N GLY A 52 3.42 -12.57 2.84
CA GLY A 52 4.87 -12.61 2.65
C GLY A 52 5.34 -11.94 1.38
N GLN A 53 4.45 -11.39 0.57
CA GLN A 53 4.83 -10.76 -0.67
C GLN A 53 4.85 -9.24 -0.61
N PHE A 54 4.42 -8.68 0.49
CA PHE A 54 4.47 -7.23 0.70
C PHE A 54 5.06 -6.96 2.07
N ASP A 55 5.68 -5.81 2.21
CA ASP A 55 6.33 -5.46 3.46
C ASP A 55 5.79 -4.18 4.09
N LEU A 56 4.77 -3.58 3.49
CA LEU A 56 4.12 -2.43 4.11
C LEU A 56 2.70 -2.31 3.59
N LEU A 57 1.77 -2.05 4.50
CA LEU A 57 0.38 -1.75 4.17
C LEU A 57 -0.09 -0.63 5.06
N TYR A 58 -0.64 0.41 4.46
CA TYR A 58 -1.20 1.50 5.23
C TYR A 58 -2.49 2.00 4.60
N LEU A 59 -3.57 1.98 5.38
CA LEU A 59 -4.87 2.51 4.98
C LEU A 59 -5.13 3.75 5.82
N PRO A 60 -4.88 4.94 5.29
CA PRO A 60 -5.10 6.17 6.06
C PRO A 60 -6.55 6.32 6.48
N ILE A 61 -6.74 6.86 7.65
CA ILE A 61 -8.07 7.05 8.23
C ILE A 61 -8.33 8.55 8.37
N ASP A 62 -9.55 8.94 8.03
CA ASP A 62 -10.02 10.29 8.29
C ASP A 62 -10.54 10.29 9.73
N PHE A 63 -9.82 10.92 10.62
CA PHE A 63 -10.16 10.85 12.03
C PHE A 63 -11.46 11.59 12.38
N LYS A 64 -11.86 12.49 11.54
CA LYS A 64 -13.13 13.18 11.75
C LYS A 64 -14.30 12.24 11.54
N ASN A 65 -14.28 11.51 10.44
CA ASN A 65 -15.38 10.63 10.06
C ASN A 65 -15.17 9.20 10.48
N ARG A 66 -13.99 8.89 10.95
CA ARG A 66 -13.62 7.55 11.37
C ARG A 66 -13.74 6.53 10.27
N CYS A 67 -13.54 6.97 9.05
CA CYS A 67 -13.56 6.11 7.88
C CYS A 67 -12.25 6.24 7.16
N ASN A 68 -11.92 5.24 6.35
CA ASN A 68 -10.73 5.35 5.55
C ASN A 68 -10.92 6.42 4.47
N VAL A 69 -9.80 6.89 3.92
CA VAL A 69 -9.83 7.97 2.94
C VAL A 69 -10.09 7.45 1.52
N GLY A 70 -10.29 6.15 1.36
CA GLY A 70 -10.62 5.57 0.07
C GLY A 70 -9.46 4.97 -0.68
N TYR A 71 -8.26 5.04 -0.14
CA TYR A 71 -7.09 4.44 -0.79
C TYR A 71 -6.09 3.97 0.25
N ALA A 72 -5.25 3.03 -0.17
CA ALA A 72 -4.22 2.48 0.70
C ALA A 72 -2.92 2.34 -0.06
N PHE A 73 -1.84 2.25 0.68
CA PHE A 73 -0.51 2.05 0.10
C PHE A 73 -0.04 0.64 0.44
N VAL A 74 0.46 -0.06 -0.55
CA VAL A 74 1.01 -1.39 -0.37
C VAL A 74 2.37 -1.40 -1.05
N ASN A 75 3.40 -1.80 -0.33
CA ASN A 75 4.71 -1.96 -0.94
C ASN A 75 5.04 -3.44 -1.06
N MET A 76 5.17 -3.91 -2.29
CA MET A 76 5.56 -5.29 -2.52
C MET A 76 7.05 -5.45 -2.28
N ILE A 77 7.47 -6.62 -1.82
CA ILE A 77 8.90 -6.83 -1.57
C ILE A 77 9.69 -6.92 -2.86
N SER A 78 9.01 -7.20 -3.97
CA SER A 78 9.67 -7.30 -5.26
C SER A 78 8.68 -6.96 -6.36
N PHE A 79 9.17 -6.36 -7.44
CA PHE A 79 8.30 -6.08 -8.56
C PHE A 79 7.77 -7.37 -9.19
N HIS A 80 8.39 -8.51 -8.90
CA HIS A 80 7.91 -9.78 -9.43
C HIS A 80 6.52 -10.14 -8.93
N HIS A 81 6.12 -9.61 -7.78
CA HIS A 81 4.80 -9.89 -7.23
C HIS A 81 3.74 -8.93 -7.71
N VAL A 82 4.14 -7.86 -8.39
CA VAL A 82 3.20 -6.84 -8.81
C VAL A 82 2.17 -7.34 -9.82
N PRO A 83 2.57 -8.10 -10.85
CA PRO A 83 1.56 -8.55 -11.82
C PRO A 83 0.45 -9.39 -11.23
N ALA A 84 0.78 -10.31 -10.32
CA ALA A 84 -0.24 -11.15 -9.71
C ALA A 84 -1.18 -10.33 -8.85
N PHE A 85 -0.63 -9.40 -8.07
CA PHE A 85 -1.43 -8.53 -7.24
C PHE A 85 -2.37 -7.68 -8.09
N TYR A 86 -1.84 -7.10 -9.16
CA TYR A 86 -2.62 -6.26 -10.05
C TYR A 86 -3.76 -7.05 -10.69
N ARG A 87 -3.47 -8.24 -11.18
CA ARG A 87 -4.48 -9.05 -11.83
C ARG A 87 -5.59 -9.47 -10.88
N GLU A 88 -5.27 -9.66 -9.64
CA GLU A 88 -6.28 -10.08 -8.69
C GLU A 88 -7.20 -8.95 -8.29
N PHE A 89 -6.67 -7.75 -8.11
CA PHE A 89 -7.45 -6.68 -7.52
C PHE A 89 -7.89 -5.58 -8.48
N HIS A 90 -7.12 -5.35 -9.52
CA HIS A 90 -7.45 -4.24 -10.42
C HIS A 90 -8.76 -4.50 -11.14
N ARG A 91 -9.65 -3.52 -11.08
CA ARG A 91 -10.95 -3.57 -11.73
C ARG A 91 -11.89 -4.61 -11.16
N ARG A 92 -11.66 -5.03 -9.94
CA ARG A 92 -12.55 -5.95 -9.26
C ARG A 92 -13.41 -5.21 -8.28
N LYS A 93 -14.66 -5.66 -8.14
CA LYS A 93 -15.55 -5.09 -7.13
C LYS A 93 -15.15 -5.63 -5.77
N TRP A 94 -15.35 -4.78 -4.76
CA TRP A 94 -15.12 -5.20 -3.39
C TRP A 94 -16.30 -6.05 -2.96
N GLU A 95 -16.00 -7.14 -2.27
CA GLU A 95 -17.03 -8.10 -1.92
C GLU A 95 -17.82 -7.75 -0.69
N ARG A 96 -17.24 -6.98 0.21
CA ARG A 96 -17.91 -6.65 1.45
C ARG A 96 -18.73 -5.39 1.32
N PHE A 97 -19.78 -5.30 2.14
CA PHE A 97 -20.59 -4.08 2.30
C PHE A 97 -21.40 -3.71 1.06
N ASN A 98 -21.60 -4.66 0.16
CA ASN A 98 -22.41 -4.40 -1.05
C ASN A 98 -22.02 -3.10 -1.74
N SER A 99 -20.76 -2.82 -1.78
CA SER A 99 -20.27 -1.59 -2.37
C SER A 99 -20.25 -1.71 -3.90
N ASP A 100 -20.59 -0.62 -4.57
CA ASP A 100 -20.47 -0.57 -6.04
C ASP A 100 -19.07 -0.16 -6.47
N LYS A 101 -18.21 0.12 -5.53
CA LYS A 101 -16.87 0.59 -5.87
C LYS A 101 -16.06 -0.52 -6.51
N VAL A 102 -15.24 -0.12 -7.46
CA VAL A 102 -14.36 -1.03 -8.19
C VAL A 102 -12.93 -0.65 -7.87
N CYS A 103 -12.15 -1.61 -7.45
CA CYS A 103 -10.76 -1.38 -7.07
C CYS A 103 -9.94 -0.94 -8.26
N GLU A 104 -9.06 -0.01 -8.05
CA GLU A 104 -8.14 0.44 -9.08
C GLU A 104 -6.75 0.51 -8.50
N ILE A 105 -5.77 -0.05 -9.21
CA ILE A 105 -4.39 -0.09 -8.75
C ILE A 105 -3.54 0.84 -9.60
N ASN A 106 -2.80 1.71 -8.94
CA ASN A 106 -1.83 2.58 -9.59
C ASN A 106 -0.53 2.51 -8.81
N TYR A 107 0.53 3.05 -9.38
CA TYR A 107 1.76 3.23 -8.60
C TYR A 107 1.60 4.40 -7.65
N GLY A 108 2.20 4.29 -6.49
CA GLY A 108 2.26 5.42 -5.56
C GLY A 108 3.37 6.38 -5.97
N ARG A 109 3.21 7.62 -5.57
CA ARG A 109 4.25 8.61 -5.83
C ARG A 109 5.50 8.33 -5.03
N ILE A 110 5.33 7.85 -3.82
CA ILE A 110 6.44 7.52 -2.94
C ILE A 110 6.73 6.05 -3.14
N GLN A 111 7.96 5.75 -3.44
CA GLN A 111 8.35 4.39 -3.75
C GLN A 111 9.32 3.83 -2.72
N GLY A 112 9.01 2.62 -2.27
CA GLY A 112 9.87 1.90 -1.37
C GLY A 112 9.45 1.99 0.08
N LYS A 113 9.69 0.92 0.81
CA LYS A 113 9.31 0.82 2.21
C LYS A 113 9.92 1.94 3.05
N ARG A 114 11.21 2.20 2.87
CA ARG A 114 11.88 3.22 3.68
C ARG A 114 11.32 4.60 3.43
N ALA A 115 11.07 4.93 2.16
CA ALA A 115 10.54 6.23 1.83
C ALA A 115 9.14 6.42 2.38
N LEU A 116 8.35 5.35 2.37
CA LEU A 116 7.01 5.42 2.93
C LEU A 116 7.06 5.63 4.44
N ILE A 117 7.93 4.89 5.12
CA ILE A 117 8.06 5.03 6.55
C ILE A 117 8.51 6.45 6.91
N ALA A 118 9.46 6.98 6.17
CA ALA A 118 9.94 8.34 6.42
C ALA A 118 8.83 9.36 6.20
N HIS A 119 8.05 9.16 5.14
CA HIS A 119 6.96 10.07 4.85
C HIS A 119 5.91 10.08 5.94
N PHE A 120 5.51 8.91 6.41
CA PHE A 120 4.47 8.83 7.43
C PHE A 120 4.98 9.15 8.81
N SER A 121 6.28 9.09 9.02
CA SER A 121 6.85 9.43 10.31
C SER A 121 6.68 10.90 10.69
N ASN A 122 6.46 11.74 9.70
CA ASN A 122 6.29 13.16 9.96
C ASN A 122 4.87 13.53 10.40
N SER A 123 4.00 12.56 10.47
CA SER A 123 2.63 12.83 10.87
C SER A 123 2.45 12.51 12.33
N SER A 124 1.26 12.75 12.84
CA SER A 124 0.95 12.42 14.22
C SER A 124 0.57 10.96 14.41
N LEU A 125 0.83 10.13 13.41
CA LEU A 125 0.44 8.73 13.48
C LEU A 125 1.05 7.98 14.66
N ALA A 126 2.22 8.40 15.10
CA ALA A 126 2.86 7.70 16.21
C ALA A 126 2.01 7.75 17.48
N ASN A 127 1.11 8.73 17.57
CA ASN A 127 0.25 8.88 18.73
C ASN A 127 -1.08 8.17 18.59
N GLU A 128 -1.30 7.52 17.45
CA GLU A 128 -2.58 6.86 17.22
C GLU A 128 -2.52 5.40 17.61
N ASP A 129 -3.70 4.79 17.65
CA ASP A 129 -3.82 3.37 17.91
C ASP A 129 -2.99 2.56 16.92
N GLU A 130 -2.48 1.44 17.39
CA GLU A 130 -1.75 0.55 16.49
C GLU A 130 -2.57 0.16 15.27
N SER A 131 -3.87 0.01 15.44
CA SER A 131 -4.72 -0.39 14.33
C SER A 131 -4.77 0.65 13.22
N MET A 132 -4.37 1.88 13.52
CA MET A 132 -4.37 2.96 12.56
C MET A 132 -2.98 3.30 12.05
N GLN A 133 -1.98 2.61 12.54
CA GLN A 133 -0.62 2.81 12.11
C GLN A 133 -0.27 1.86 10.98
N PRO A 134 0.73 2.22 10.17
CA PRO A 134 1.12 1.32 9.09
C PRO A 134 1.51 -0.06 9.59
N VAL A 135 1.16 -1.07 8.82
CA VAL A 135 1.55 -2.45 9.09
C VAL A 135 2.82 -2.72 8.30
N VAL A 136 3.86 -3.16 8.98
CA VAL A 136 5.16 -3.35 8.36
C VAL A 136 5.63 -4.78 8.59
N PHE A 137 6.19 -5.37 7.55
CA PHE A 137 6.74 -6.73 7.62
C PHE A 137 8.18 -6.71 7.17
N ALA A 138 8.91 -7.74 7.54
CA ALA A 138 10.26 -7.92 7.04
C ALA A 138 10.23 -8.05 5.53
N SER A 139 11.28 -7.60 4.88
CA SER A 139 11.34 -7.57 3.42
C SER A 139 11.95 -8.85 2.84
N ASP A 140 12.09 -9.88 3.66
CA ASP A 140 12.70 -11.13 3.24
C ASP A 140 11.69 -12.19 2.83
N GLY A 141 10.40 -11.83 2.82
CA GLY A 141 9.37 -12.78 2.42
C GLY A 141 8.88 -13.68 3.53
N SER A 142 9.43 -13.54 4.72
CA SER A 142 9.04 -14.40 5.84
C SER A 142 7.65 -14.08 6.39
N GLY A 143 7.14 -12.89 6.11
CA GLY A 143 5.90 -12.44 6.70
C GLY A 143 6.02 -12.04 8.16
N THR A 144 7.24 -11.90 8.64
CA THR A 144 7.48 -11.52 10.02
C THR A 144 7.08 -10.07 10.24
N ARG A 145 6.23 -9.83 11.23
CA ARG A 145 5.76 -8.48 11.51
C ARG A 145 6.87 -7.65 12.11
N GLU A 146 7.03 -6.43 11.64
CA GLU A 146 7.97 -5.48 12.20
C GLU A 146 7.20 -4.31 12.78
N ARG A 147 7.84 -3.61 13.69
CA ARG A 147 7.22 -2.46 14.30
C ARG A 147 7.46 -1.22 13.45
N TRP A 148 6.39 -0.50 13.18
CA TRP A 148 6.53 0.82 12.59
C TRP A 148 6.71 1.83 13.71
N HIS A 149 7.62 2.77 13.50
CA HIS A 149 7.76 3.83 14.46
C HIS A 149 8.46 5.00 13.80
N SER A 150 8.16 6.19 14.31
CA SER A 150 8.78 7.36 13.75
C SER A 150 10.21 7.44 14.27
N PRO A 151 11.10 8.02 13.46
CA PRO A 151 12.50 8.13 13.87
C PRO A 151 12.69 8.84 15.18
N GLY A 152 11.87 9.86 15.45
CA GLY A 152 12.01 10.59 16.68
C GLY A 152 11.70 9.77 17.91
N GLY A 153 10.70 8.90 17.79
CA GLY A 153 10.33 8.09 18.93
C GLY A 153 11.31 6.99 19.22
N GLY A 154 11.98 6.60 18.18
CA GLY A 154 12.88 5.49 18.36
C GLY A 154 14.06 5.82 19.18
N ARG A 155 14.37 7.06 19.29
CA ARG A 155 15.41 7.34 19.86
C ARG A 155 15.34 7.71 21.12
N ARG A 156 14.77 7.83 21.60
CA ARG A 156 14.82 8.17 22.67
C ARG A 156 15.09 7.45 23.55
N GLY A 157 15.19 7.08 23.55
CA GLY A 157 15.44 6.33 24.38
C GLY A 157 16.59 6.14 24.76
N PHE A 158 16.91 6.27 24.70
CA PHE A 158 17.68 5.89 25.04
C PHE A 158 17.99 6.04 25.47
#